data_30aaedc990084d4f93055eddedea5297
#
_entry.id   30aaedc990084d4f93055eddedea5297
#
_cell.length_a   1.000
_cell.length_b   1.000
_cell.length_c   1.000
_cell.angle_alpha   90.00
_cell.angle_beta   90.00
_cell.angle_gamma   90.00
#
_symmetry.space_group_name_H-M   'P 1'
#
loop_
_entity.id
_entity.type
_entity.pdbx_description
1 polymer ?
#
loop_
_entity_poly.entity_id
_entity_poly.type
_entity_poly.pdbx_seq_one_letter_code
_entity_poly.pdbx_strand_id
1 'polypeptide(L)'
;MTQRHAEHAGPDTGEGARTAFASALRAAIGASGLSLDRIQARLRARGASVSVTALSYWQSGKRQPERAGSLSAVRVLEEILDVPDGALLGLLPPPRPRGASRRDRAGEEPVTFTREILQPLLERVGAPDALDQQHQLKLVGLHDRCDIAADGGQISVTSRAVFQSGADGQDRWLLVYAQGDATAVPELQPVRNCRVGRAEVDDDHGILVAELLFDRALERGETHLIEYTLRNSGPPYPQCRATHYREFRRPVREYLLEIRFDPTAVPARCWQYANATDEAPARRRLRLDSGNGVHAIALDFGPGIFGIGWDW
;
A
#
# COMPACT_ATOMS: atom_id res chain seq x y z
N MET A 1 -49.01 37.63 -11.12
CA MET A 1 -48.84 36.38 -11.89
C MET A 1 -47.43 35.87 -11.59
N THR A 2 -47.33 34.92 -10.66
CA THR A 2 -46.08 34.41 -10.12
C THR A 2 -45.95 32.97 -10.58
N GLN A 3 -45.05 32.71 -11.51
CA GLN A 3 -44.71 31.33 -11.92
C GLN A 3 -43.66 30.76 -10.95
N ARG A 4 -44.05 29.68 -10.29
CA ARG A 4 -43.12 28.82 -9.50
C ARG A 4 -42.40 27.90 -10.46
N HIS A 5 -41.08 27.94 -10.44
CA HIS A 5 -40.25 26.91 -11.04
C HIS A 5 -40.22 25.70 -10.09
N ALA A 6 -40.67 24.57 -10.61
CA ALA A 6 -40.50 23.26 -9.96
C ALA A 6 -39.08 22.76 -10.18
N GLU A 7 -38.32 22.62 -9.13
CA GLU A 7 -37.04 21.87 -9.12
C GLU A 7 -37.32 20.38 -9.30
N HIS A 8 -36.83 19.83 -10.40
CA HIS A 8 -36.78 18.39 -10.64
C HIS A 8 -35.58 17.83 -9.87
N ALA A 9 -35.79 17.22 -8.71
CA ALA A 9 -34.85 16.35 -8.06
C ALA A 9 -34.77 15.04 -8.87
N GLY A 10 -33.63 14.79 -9.54
CA GLY A 10 -33.35 13.54 -10.22
C GLY A 10 -33.15 12.41 -9.20
N PRO A 11 -33.56 11.16 -9.50
CA PRO A 11 -33.48 10.05 -8.56
C PRO A 11 -32.02 9.69 -8.27
N ASP A 12 -31.69 9.52 -6.99
CA ASP A 12 -30.41 9.05 -6.48
C ASP A 12 -30.17 7.60 -6.93
N THR A 13 -29.45 7.44 -8.06
CA THR A 13 -29.17 6.15 -8.70
C THR A 13 -28.28 5.24 -7.84
N GLY A 14 -27.63 5.78 -6.80
CA GLY A 14 -26.75 5.02 -5.90
C GLY A 14 -27.47 4.18 -4.86
N GLU A 15 -28.58 4.65 -4.33
CA GLU A 15 -29.35 3.96 -3.28
C GLU A 15 -30.20 2.81 -3.85
N GLY A 16 -30.76 3.01 -5.04
CA GLY A 16 -31.46 1.95 -5.78
C GLY A 16 -30.58 0.74 -6.14
N ALA A 17 -29.35 0.98 -6.59
CA ALA A 17 -28.39 -0.07 -6.93
C ALA A 17 -27.90 -0.86 -5.69
N ARG A 18 -27.71 -0.19 -4.56
CA ARG A 18 -27.36 -0.86 -3.29
C ARG A 18 -28.45 -1.81 -2.83
N THR A 19 -29.70 -1.39 -2.95
CA THR A 19 -30.87 -2.18 -2.58
C THR A 19 -31.05 -3.39 -3.51
N ALA A 20 -30.79 -3.25 -4.82
CA ALA A 20 -30.91 -4.31 -5.81
C ALA A 20 -29.89 -5.43 -5.57
N PHE A 21 -28.59 -5.10 -5.41
CA PHE A 21 -27.54 -6.08 -5.13
C PHE A 21 -27.79 -6.82 -3.79
N ALA A 22 -28.09 -6.10 -2.72
CA ALA A 22 -28.34 -6.70 -1.42
C ALA A 22 -29.55 -7.64 -1.44
N SER A 23 -30.61 -7.28 -2.16
CA SER A 23 -31.82 -8.09 -2.32
C SER A 23 -31.53 -9.37 -3.12
N ALA A 24 -30.82 -9.26 -4.25
CA ALA A 24 -30.44 -10.41 -5.07
C ALA A 24 -29.49 -11.37 -4.33
N LEU A 25 -28.50 -10.83 -3.61
CA LEU A 25 -27.57 -11.63 -2.80
C LEU A 25 -28.31 -12.38 -1.68
N ARG A 26 -29.24 -11.72 -1.00
CA ARG A 26 -30.07 -12.36 0.05
C ARG A 26 -30.92 -13.47 -0.52
N ALA A 27 -31.53 -13.28 -1.67
CA ALA A 27 -32.34 -14.28 -2.34
C ALA A 27 -31.49 -15.50 -2.75
N ALA A 28 -30.30 -15.27 -3.33
CA ALA A 28 -29.37 -16.32 -3.73
C ALA A 28 -28.86 -17.13 -2.52
N ILE A 29 -28.49 -16.47 -1.43
CA ILE A 29 -28.10 -17.16 -0.18
C ILE A 29 -29.25 -17.99 0.35
N GLY A 30 -30.48 -17.45 0.40
CA GLY A 30 -31.66 -18.16 0.83
C GLY A 30 -31.96 -19.40 -0.02
N ALA A 31 -31.85 -19.29 -1.35
CA ALA A 31 -32.05 -20.39 -2.29
C ALA A 31 -30.98 -21.50 -2.15
N SER A 32 -29.73 -21.12 -1.89
CA SER A 32 -28.62 -22.08 -1.73
C SER A 32 -28.69 -22.92 -0.45
N GLY A 33 -29.46 -22.49 0.55
CA GLY A 33 -29.54 -23.15 1.88
C GLY A 33 -28.21 -23.13 2.68
N LEU A 34 -27.22 -22.34 2.24
CA LEU A 34 -25.91 -22.26 2.89
C LEU A 34 -25.90 -21.19 3.98
N SER A 35 -25.27 -21.49 5.12
CA SER A 35 -24.96 -20.47 6.11
C SER A 35 -23.80 -19.58 5.65
N LEU A 36 -23.69 -18.36 6.19
CA LEU A 36 -22.60 -17.41 5.85
C LEU A 36 -21.22 -18.00 6.17
N ASP A 37 -21.10 -18.80 7.22
CA ASP A 37 -19.85 -19.48 7.60
C ASP A 37 -19.44 -20.53 6.53
N ARG A 38 -20.40 -21.30 6.02
CA ARG A 38 -20.16 -22.26 4.93
C ARG A 38 -19.78 -21.58 3.63
N ILE A 39 -20.43 -20.45 3.32
CA ILE A 39 -20.10 -19.63 2.15
C ILE A 39 -18.66 -19.09 2.30
N GLN A 40 -18.30 -18.55 3.46
CA GLN A 40 -16.94 -18.07 3.73
C GLN A 40 -15.90 -19.20 3.56
N ALA A 41 -16.17 -20.38 4.11
CA ALA A 41 -15.27 -21.53 3.98
C ALA A 41 -15.04 -21.93 2.51
N ARG A 42 -16.13 -21.94 1.70
CA ARG A 42 -16.05 -22.25 0.26
C ARG A 42 -15.32 -21.15 -0.54
N LEU A 43 -15.51 -19.88 -0.20
CA LEU A 43 -14.77 -18.76 -0.78
C LEU A 43 -13.28 -18.91 -0.51
N ARG A 44 -12.90 -19.18 0.75
CA ARG A 44 -11.50 -19.39 1.15
C ARG A 44 -10.86 -20.58 0.42
N ALA A 45 -11.58 -21.68 0.27
CA ALA A 45 -11.11 -22.85 -0.47
C ALA A 45 -10.85 -22.57 -1.98
N ARG A 46 -11.45 -21.49 -2.53
CA ARG A 46 -11.24 -21.02 -3.91
C ARG A 46 -10.34 -19.79 -4.00
N GLY A 47 -9.61 -19.47 -2.93
CA GLY A 47 -8.65 -18.36 -2.90
C GLY A 47 -9.27 -16.97 -2.71
N ALA A 48 -10.59 -16.87 -2.45
CA ALA A 48 -11.25 -15.60 -2.20
C ALA A 48 -11.41 -15.36 -0.68
N SER A 49 -10.83 -14.25 -0.17
CA SER A 49 -10.89 -13.91 1.26
C SER A 49 -11.97 -12.87 1.54
N VAL A 50 -13.10 -13.32 2.11
CA VAL A 50 -14.19 -12.45 2.56
C VAL A 50 -14.63 -12.90 3.94
N SER A 51 -14.78 -11.97 4.90
CA SER A 51 -15.25 -12.30 6.25
C SER A 51 -16.77 -12.49 6.29
N VAL A 52 -17.27 -13.27 7.26
CA VAL A 52 -18.71 -13.44 7.52
C VAL A 52 -19.38 -12.08 7.77
N THR A 53 -18.70 -11.18 8.48
CA THR A 53 -19.17 -9.82 8.73
C THR A 53 -19.35 -9.03 7.43
N ALA A 54 -18.41 -9.15 6.48
CA ALA A 54 -18.52 -8.50 5.17
C ALA A 54 -19.70 -9.06 4.36
N LEU A 55 -19.88 -10.38 4.32
CA LEU A 55 -21.03 -11.03 3.68
C LEU A 55 -22.36 -10.58 4.31
N SER A 56 -22.42 -10.47 5.64
CA SER A 56 -23.59 -9.95 6.37
C SER A 56 -23.88 -8.49 6.00
N TYR A 57 -22.86 -7.64 5.86
CA TYR A 57 -23.05 -6.25 5.44
C TYR A 57 -23.48 -6.13 3.97
N TRP A 58 -23.00 -7.00 3.10
CA TRP A 58 -23.41 -7.03 1.70
C TRP A 58 -24.88 -7.43 1.56
N GLN A 59 -25.33 -8.49 2.23
CA GLN A 59 -26.73 -8.91 2.17
C GLN A 59 -27.69 -7.95 2.88
N SER A 60 -27.23 -7.16 3.86
CA SER A 60 -28.03 -6.14 4.53
C SER A 60 -28.08 -4.80 3.82
N GLY A 61 -27.26 -4.60 2.77
CA GLY A 61 -27.14 -3.34 2.05
C GLY A 61 -26.35 -2.24 2.80
N LYS A 62 -25.81 -2.56 4.00
CA LYS A 62 -24.99 -1.60 4.78
C LYS A 62 -23.68 -1.26 4.08
N ARG A 63 -23.12 -2.19 3.30
CA ARG A 63 -21.93 -1.99 2.45
C ARG A 63 -22.07 -2.78 1.16
N GLN A 64 -21.34 -2.35 0.13
CA GLN A 64 -21.22 -3.06 -1.15
C GLN A 64 -19.77 -3.47 -1.42
N PRO A 65 -19.53 -4.53 -2.23
CA PRO A 65 -18.21 -4.84 -2.74
C PRO A 65 -17.78 -3.77 -3.75
N GLU A 66 -16.74 -3.02 -3.42
CA GLU A 66 -16.24 -1.89 -4.26
C GLU A 66 -14.80 -2.10 -4.72
N ARG A 67 -14.03 -2.94 -4.01
CA ARG A 67 -12.60 -3.19 -4.29
C ARG A 67 -12.43 -4.35 -5.27
N ALA A 68 -11.34 -4.34 -6.05
CA ALA A 68 -11.04 -5.39 -7.02
C ALA A 68 -11.10 -6.80 -6.41
N GLY A 69 -10.50 -7.02 -5.23
CA GLY A 69 -10.57 -8.30 -4.51
C GLY A 69 -12.00 -8.68 -4.08
N SER A 70 -12.82 -7.71 -3.65
CA SER A 70 -14.23 -7.94 -3.31
C SER A 70 -15.07 -8.23 -4.54
N LEU A 71 -14.80 -7.58 -5.68
CA LEU A 71 -15.48 -7.84 -6.95
C LEU A 71 -15.09 -9.22 -7.52
N SER A 72 -13.82 -9.62 -7.40
CA SER A 72 -13.39 -10.99 -7.75
C SER A 72 -14.05 -12.03 -6.84
N ALA A 73 -14.21 -11.74 -5.55
CA ALA A 73 -14.91 -12.62 -4.62
C ALA A 73 -16.41 -12.75 -4.97
N VAL A 74 -17.07 -11.72 -5.53
CA VAL A 74 -18.46 -11.81 -6.00
C VAL A 74 -18.59 -12.79 -7.15
N ARG A 75 -17.63 -12.87 -8.09
CA ARG A 75 -17.64 -13.89 -9.16
C ARG A 75 -17.59 -15.29 -8.60
N VAL A 76 -16.67 -15.55 -7.66
CA VAL A 76 -16.59 -16.85 -6.98
C VAL A 76 -17.85 -17.14 -6.16
N LEU A 77 -18.48 -16.10 -5.62
CA LEU A 77 -19.74 -16.23 -4.88
C LEU A 77 -20.90 -16.62 -5.80
N GLU A 78 -20.97 -16.09 -7.02
CA GLU A 78 -21.96 -16.49 -8.04
C GLU A 78 -21.87 -17.99 -8.31
N GLU A 79 -20.66 -18.54 -8.49
CA GLU A 79 -20.44 -19.98 -8.67
C GLU A 79 -20.87 -20.79 -7.42
N ILE A 80 -20.57 -20.30 -6.20
CA ILE A 80 -20.91 -21.00 -4.95
C ILE A 80 -22.42 -21.06 -4.72
N LEU A 81 -23.12 -20.00 -5.11
CA LEU A 81 -24.57 -19.83 -4.94
C LEU A 81 -25.37 -20.38 -6.12
N ASP A 82 -24.69 -20.92 -7.15
CA ASP A 82 -25.30 -21.48 -8.37
C ASP A 82 -26.24 -20.46 -9.08
N VAL A 83 -25.74 -19.22 -9.22
CA VAL A 83 -26.43 -18.17 -9.99
C VAL A 83 -25.64 -17.85 -11.27
N PRO A 84 -26.31 -17.37 -12.34
CA PRO A 84 -25.63 -17.06 -13.59
C PRO A 84 -24.48 -16.06 -13.42
N ASP A 85 -23.42 -16.22 -14.21
CA ASP A 85 -22.29 -15.28 -14.25
C ASP A 85 -22.76 -13.85 -14.48
N GLY A 86 -22.33 -12.93 -13.63
CA GLY A 86 -22.71 -11.52 -13.70
C GLY A 86 -24.08 -11.19 -13.08
N ALA A 87 -24.83 -12.16 -12.57
CA ALA A 87 -26.14 -11.95 -11.97
C ALA A 87 -26.08 -11.04 -10.73
N LEU A 88 -25.04 -11.15 -9.93
CA LEU A 88 -24.78 -10.28 -8.79
C LEU A 88 -23.84 -9.13 -9.17
N LEU A 89 -22.78 -9.43 -9.92
CA LEU A 89 -21.79 -8.43 -10.32
C LEU A 89 -22.40 -7.33 -11.19
N GLY A 90 -23.32 -7.65 -12.09
CA GLY A 90 -24.03 -6.69 -12.95
C GLY A 90 -24.96 -5.73 -12.23
N LEU A 91 -25.34 -6.05 -10.98
CA LEU A 91 -26.15 -5.18 -10.13
C LEU A 91 -25.32 -4.17 -9.33
N LEU A 92 -24.00 -4.34 -9.33
CA LEU A 92 -23.09 -3.37 -8.74
C LEU A 92 -22.90 -2.20 -9.71
N PRO A 93 -22.87 -0.95 -9.22
CA PRO A 93 -22.56 0.17 -10.08
C PRO A 93 -21.17 -0.07 -10.70
N PRO A 94 -20.97 0.34 -11.98
CA PRO A 94 -19.64 0.29 -12.56
C PRO A 94 -18.69 1.01 -11.64
N PRO A 95 -17.40 0.55 -11.52
CA PRO A 95 -16.40 1.22 -10.71
C PRO A 95 -16.43 2.69 -11.08
N ARG A 96 -16.89 3.53 -10.16
CA ARG A 96 -17.00 4.97 -10.42
C ARG A 96 -15.60 5.46 -10.73
N PRO A 97 -15.35 6.10 -11.89
CA PRO A 97 -14.18 6.96 -12.02
C PRO A 97 -14.32 7.96 -10.87
N ARG A 98 -13.42 7.91 -9.89
CA ARG A 98 -13.48 8.82 -8.75
C ARG A 98 -13.48 10.23 -9.29
N GLY A 99 -14.67 10.85 -9.29
CA GLY A 99 -14.84 12.23 -9.66
C GLY A 99 -13.93 13.07 -8.78
N ALA A 100 -12.98 13.76 -9.43
CA ALA A 100 -12.03 14.62 -8.78
C ALA A 100 -12.76 15.74 -8.04
N SER A 101 -13.04 15.57 -6.77
CA SER A 101 -13.31 16.68 -5.86
C SER A 101 -12.01 17.46 -5.71
N ARG A 102 -11.98 18.67 -6.24
CA ARG A 102 -10.81 19.52 -6.49
C ARG A 102 -10.16 20.12 -5.22
N ARG A 103 -10.47 19.60 -4.01
CA ARG A 103 -10.00 20.15 -2.72
C ARG A 103 -9.25 19.19 -1.78
N ASP A 104 -9.10 17.90 -2.14
CA ASP A 104 -8.35 16.93 -1.32
C ASP A 104 -7.36 16.12 -2.15
N ARG A 105 -6.56 16.77 -3.01
CA ARG A 105 -5.46 16.15 -3.73
C ARG A 105 -4.15 16.18 -2.93
N ALA A 106 -4.19 15.91 -1.65
CA ALA A 106 -3.02 15.52 -0.89
C ALA A 106 -3.11 14.01 -0.64
N GLY A 107 -2.55 13.23 -1.56
CA GLY A 107 -2.46 11.77 -1.42
C GLY A 107 -2.92 11.04 -2.67
N GLU A 108 -2.09 11.05 -3.72
CA GLU A 108 -2.20 10.05 -4.78
C GLU A 108 -2.08 8.67 -4.16
N GLU A 109 -2.83 7.67 -4.70
CA GLU A 109 -2.73 6.28 -4.24
C GLU A 109 -1.27 5.84 -4.36
N PRO A 110 -0.72 5.22 -3.31
CA PRO A 110 0.64 4.70 -3.34
C PRO A 110 0.79 3.74 -4.51
N VAL A 111 1.89 3.84 -5.22
CA VAL A 111 2.19 2.95 -6.35
C VAL A 111 2.53 1.57 -5.78
N THR A 112 1.57 0.67 -5.80
CA THR A 112 1.81 -0.74 -5.47
C THR A 112 2.40 -1.43 -6.70
N PHE A 113 3.68 -1.81 -6.62
CA PHE A 113 4.32 -2.53 -7.72
C PHE A 113 3.77 -3.95 -7.81
N THR A 114 3.18 -4.25 -8.96
CA THR A 114 2.71 -5.60 -9.25
C THR A 114 3.89 -6.54 -9.54
N ARG A 115 3.64 -7.86 -9.45
CA ARG A 115 4.65 -8.86 -9.80
C ARG A 115 5.12 -8.68 -11.26
N GLU A 116 4.22 -8.31 -12.18
CA GLU A 116 4.54 -8.12 -13.59
C GLU A 116 5.61 -7.04 -13.82
N ILE A 117 5.60 -5.97 -13.02
CA ILE A 117 6.58 -4.89 -13.11
C ILE A 117 7.90 -5.32 -12.45
N LEU A 118 7.85 -5.98 -11.31
CA LEU A 118 9.06 -6.35 -10.55
C LEU A 118 9.78 -7.57 -11.10
N GLN A 119 9.07 -8.56 -11.63
CA GLN A 119 9.65 -9.84 -12.05
C GLN A 119 10.81 -9.70 -13.05
N PRO A 120 10.72 -8.86 -14.11
CA PRO A 120 11.84 -8.66 -15.04
C PRO A 120 13.09 -8.05 -14.39
N LEU A 121 12.90 -7.14 -13.41
CA LEU A 121 14.00 -6.55 -12.63
C LEU A 121 14.67 -7.60 -11.73
N LEU A 122 13.85 -8.42 -11.07
CA LEU A 122 14.34 -9.51 -10.21
C LEU A 122 15.13 -10.56 -11.00
N GLU A 123 14.70 -10.88 -12.22
CA GLU A 123 15.44 -11.78 -13.11
C GLU A 123 16.80 -11.20 -13.50
N ARG A 124 16.87 -9.90 -13.84
CA ARG A 124 18.12 -9.22 -14.19
C ARG A 124 19.11 -9.13 -13.01
N VAL A 125 18.62 -8.88 -11.80
CA VAL A 125 19.49 -8.96 -10.60
C VAL A 125 19.80 -10.41 -10.18
N GLY A 126 19.24 -11.43 -10.90
CA GLY A 126 19.47 -12.86 -10.64
C GLY A 126 18.82 -13.37 -9.36
N ALA A 127 17.70 -12.77 -8.97
CA ALA A 127 16.90 -13.16 -7.82
C ALA A 127 15.41 -13.38 -8.21
N PRO A 128 15.10 -14.26 -9.21
CA PRO A 128 13.74 -14.41 -9.75
C PRO A 128 12.72 -14.84 -8.69
N ASP A 129 13.15 -15.60 -7.69
CA ASP A 129 12.29 -16.14 -6.63
C ASP A 129 12.20 -15.26 -5.38
N ALA A 130 12.78 -14.06 -5.41
CA ALA A 130 12.91 -13.22 -4.22
C ALA A 130 11.55 -12.86 -3.58
N LEU A 131 10.51 -12.66 -4.38
CA LEU A 131 9.17 -12.39 -3.86
C LEU A 131 8.57 -13.58 -3.10
N ASP A 132 8.90 -14.81 -3.49
CA ASP A 132 8.42 -16.02 -2.87
C ASP A 132 9.28 -16.40 -1.64
N GLN A 133 10.55 -16.03 -1.64
CA GLN A 133 11.52 -16.32 -0.56
C GLN A 133 11.55 -15.28 0.57
N GLN A 134 10.75 -14.23 0.53
CA GLN A 134 10.70 -13.18 1.55
C GLN A 134 10.45 -13.69 3.00
N HIS A 135 9.97 -14.93 3.16
CA HIS A 135 9.78 -15.54 4.47
C HIS A 135 11.10 -15.97 5.12
N GLN A 136 12.19 -16.12 4.36
CA GLN A 136 13.48 -16.59 4.83
C GLN A 136 14.27 -15.49 5.56
N LEU A 137 13.98 -14.21 5.27
CA LEU A 137 14.56 -13.07 5.96
C LEU A 137 13.46 -12.11 6.38
N LYS A 138 13.17 -12.04 7.67
CA LYS A 138 12.11 -11.22 8.24
C LYS A 138 12.63 -9.83 8.59
N LEU A 139 12.01 -8.78 8.06
CA LEU A 139 12.24 -7.40 8.54
C LEU A 139 11.58 -7.25 9.91
N VAL A 140 12.36 -7.07 10.95
CA VAL A 140 11.89 -6.91 12.34
C VAL A 140 11.65 -5.46 12.67
N GLY A 141 12.59 -4.59 12.30
CA GLY A 141 12.51 -3.17 12.53
C GLY A 141 13.08 -2.37 11.37
N LEU A 142 12.49 -1.22 11.10
CA LEU A 142 12.96 -0.28 10.09
C LEU A 142 12.85 1.13 10.64
N HIS A 143 13.91 1.91 10.48
CA HIS A 143 13.92 3.35 10.72
C HIS A 143 14.34 4.06 9.44
N ASP A 144 13.44 4.82 8.86
CA ASP A 144 13.69 5.69 7.72
C ASP A 144 13.73 7.15 8.16
N ARG A 145 14.77 7.86 7.73
CA ARG A 145 14.85 9.32 7.83
C ARG A 145 14.92 9.90 6.43
N CYS A 146 13.92 10.70 6.07
CA CYS A 146 13.82 11.40 4.81
C CYS A 146 14.13 12.88 5.01
N ASP A 147 15.11 13.41 4.28
CA ASP A 147 15.51 14.81 4.32
C ASP A 147 14.94 15.53 3.08
N ILE A 148 14.17 16.62 3.32
CA ILE A 148 13.48 17.42 2.30
C ILE A 148 14.14 18.77 2.18
N ALA A 149 14.46 19.17 0.95
CA ALA A 149 15.10 20.44 0.63
C ALA A 149 14.11 21.63 0.63
N ALA A 150 14.65 22.85 0.55
CA ALA A 150 13.88 24.08 0.46
C ALA A 150 13.00 24.18 -0.78
N ASP A 151 13.37 23.49 -1.88
CA ASP A 151 12.58 23.39 -3.12
C ASP A 151 11.43 22.36 -3.02
N GLY A 152 11.28 21.68 -1.88
CA GLY A 152 10.29 20.62 -1.65
C GLY A 152 10.71 19.26 -2.19
N GLY A 153 11.88 19.13 -2.78
CA GLY A 153 12.42 17.88 -3.31
C GLY A 153 13.09 17.03 -2.23
N GLN A 154 13.17 15.72 -2.47
CA GLN A 154 13.80 14.77 -1.57
C GLN A 154 15.33 14.74 -1.76
N ILE A 155 16.08 15.12 -0.73
CA ILE A 155 17.55 15.06 -0.73
C ILE A 155 18.01 13.61 -0.60
N SER A 156 17.51 12.94 0.44
CA SER A 156 17.95 11.58 0.78
C SER A 156 16.93 10.83 1.63
N VAL A 157 17.05 9.50 1.61
CA VAL A 157 16.43 8.61 2.59
C VAL A 157 17.51 7.75 3.20
N THR A 158 17.76 7.90 4.50
CA THR A 158 18.65 7.03 5.26
C THR A 158 17.81 5.99 5.98
N SER A 159 18.12 4.71 5.75
CA SER A 159 17.40 3.57 6.29
C SER A 159 18.29 2.74 7.19
N ARG A 160 17.80 2.44 8.40
CA ARG A 160 18.40 1.46 9.32
C ARG A 160 17.43 0.31 9.49
N ALA A 161 17.81 -0.87 9.01
CA ALA A 161 16.96 -2.06 8.99
C ALA A 161 17.53 -3.18 9.85
N VAL A 162 16.68 -3.82 10.64
CA VAL A 162 17.02 -5.01 11.44
C VAL A 162 16.25 -6.19 10.86
N PHE A 163 16.99 -7.22 10.48
CA PHE A 163 16.46 -8.48 9.97
C PHE A 163 16.64 -9.61 10.97
N GLN A 164 15.77 -10.61 10.89
CA GLN A 164 15.95 -11.91 11.55
C GLN A 164 15.91 -13.00 10.49
N SER A 165 16.92 -13.85 10.48
CA SER A 165 16.98 -14.99 9.56
C SER A 165 16.00 -16.09 9.98
N GLY A 166 15.17 -16.54 9.03
CA GLY A 166 14.29 -17.69 9.18
C GLY A 166 14.89 -19.01 8.70
N ALA A 167 16.05 -18.96 8.01
CA ALA A 167 16.76 -20.10 7.44
C ALA A 167 18.28 -19.84 7.49
N ASP A 168 19.08 -20.90 7.42
CA ASP A 168 20.54 -20.76 7.30
C ASP A 168 20.92 -20.24 5.91
N GLY A 169 22.04 -19.52 5.83
CA GLY A 169 22.64 -19.10 4.57
C GLY A 169 22.11 -17.78 4.00
N GLN A 170 21.34 -17.01 4.76
CA GLN A 170 20.83 -15.71 4.30
C GLN A 170 21.97 -14.68 4.31
N ASP A 171 22.37 -14.20 3.13
CA ASP A 171 23.55 -13.34 2.94
C ASP A 171 23.23 -11.99 2.30
N ARG A 172 21.95 -11.70 2.05
CA ARG A 172 21.52 -10.46 1.37
C ARG A 172 20.10 -10.06 1.66
N TRP A 173 19.83 -8.76 1.48
CA TRP A 173 18.50 -8.21 1.38
C TRP A 173 18.28 -7.64 -0.03
N LEU A 174 17.10 -7.84 -0.61
CA LEU A 174 16.73 -7.22 -1.88
C LEU A 174 15.93 -5.95 -1.61
N LEU A 175 16.55 -4.80 -1.86
CA LEU A 175 15.90 -3.50 -1.80
C LEU A 175 15.09 -3.28 -3.08
N VAL A 176 13.81 -2.91 -2.92
CA VAL A 176 12.97 -2.35 -3.98
C VAL A 176 12.60 -0.94 -3.53
N TYR A 177 12.99 0.05 -4.31
CA TYR A 177 12.69 1.46 -4.05
C TYR A 177 12.10 2.11 -5.29
N ALA A 178 11.08 2.94 -5.08
CA ALA A 178 10.54 3.77 -6.13
C ALA A 178 10.37 5.20 -5.67
N GLN A 179 10.63 6.12 -6.56
CA GLN A 179 10.41 7.53 -6.39
C GLN A 179 9.26 7.97 -7.28
N GLY A 180 8.38 8.84 -6.76
CA GLY A 180 7.17 9.27 -7.49
C GLY A 180 7.46 10.08 -8.75
N ASP A 181 8.68 10.60 -8.90
CA ASP A 181 9.19 11.21 -10.13
C ASP A 181 10.12 10.21 -10.82
N ALA A 182 9.65 9.62 -11.94
CA ALA A 182 10.38 8.62 -12.70
C ALA A 182 11.67 9.15 -13.37
N THR A 183 11.92 10.45 -13.33
CA THR A 183 13.06 11.07 -14.02
C THR A 183 14.39 10.96 -13.29
N ALA A 184 14.39 10.52 -12.02
CA ALA A 184 15.60 10.43 -11.21
C ALA A 184 15.58 9.21 -10.30
N VAL A 185 16.54 8.31 -10.47
CA VAL A 185 16.78 7.21 -9.56
C VAL A 185 17.90 7.63 -8.59
N PRO A 186 17.70 7.50 -7.27
CA PRO A 186 18.71 7.88 -6.29
C PRO A 186 19.91 6.93 -6.32
N GLU A 187 21.09 7.46 -6.01
CA GLU A 187 22.28 6.67 -5.75
C GLU A 187 22.13 5.89 -4.43
N LEU A 188 22.34 4.58 -4.47
CA LEU A 188 22.34 3.72 -3.29
C LEU A 188 23.73 3.66 -2.67
N GLN A 189 23.88 4.19 -1.48
CA GLN A 189 25.13 4.24 -0.70
C GLN A 189 25.03 3.32 0.51
N PRO A 190 25.84 2.24 0.60
CA PRO A 190 25.90 1.41 1.80
C PRO A 190 26.66 2.17 2.90
N VAL A 191 26.15 2.11 4.15
CA VAL A 191 26.71 2.83 5.28
C VAL A 191 27.29 1.86 6.32
N ARG A 192 26.55 0.79 6.65
CA ARG A 192 26.98 -0.13 7.71
C ARG A 192 26.50 -1.55 7.43
N ASN A 193 27.41 -2.53 7.64
CA ASN A 193 27.18 -3.97 7.61
C ASN A 193 26.50 -4.47 6.32
N CYS A 194 26.68 -3.76 5.22
CA CYS A 194 26.24 -4.17 3.91
C CYS A 194 27.11 -3.55 2.82
N ARG A 195 27.07 -4.14 1.64
CA ARG A 195 27.66 -3.61 0.40
C ARG A 195 26.64 -3.77 -0.73
N VAL A 196 26.68 -2.91 -1.72
CA VAL A 196 25.82 -3.01 -2.90
C VAL A 196 26.32 -4.15 -3.78
N GLY A 197 25.42 -5.07 -4.11
CA GLY A 197 25.62 -6.11 -5.10
C GLY A 197 25.16 -5.67 -6.48
N ARG A 198 24.41 -6.55 -7.17
CA ARG A 198 23.79 -6.20 -8.45
C ARG A 198 22.64 -5.22 -8.22
N ALA A 199 22.50 -4.28 -9.13
CA ALA A 199 21.43 -3.30 -9.12
C ALA A 199 20.88 -3.11 -10.53
N GLU A 200 19.55 -2.99 -10.63
CA GLU A 200 18.83 -2.73 -11.86
C GLU A 200 17.86 -1.58 -11.66
N VAL A 201 17.72 -0.79 -12.72
CA VAL A 201 16.84 0.37 -12.75
C VAL A 201 15.82 0.19 -13.86
N ASP A 202 14.58 0.54 -13.57
CA ASP A 202 13.52 0.74 -14.55
C ASP A 202 13.23 2.25 -14.60
N ASP A 203 13.78 2.91 -15.60
CA ASP A 203 13.64 4.36 -15.79
C ASP A 203 12.21 4.77 -16.14
N ASP A 204 11.42 3.87 -16.78
CA ASP A 204 10.04 4.16 -17.17
C ASP A 204 9.11 4.26 -15.95
N HIS A 205 9.41 3.48 -14.90
CA HIS A 205 8.61 3.45 -13.66
C HIS A 205 9.34 4.09 -12.47
N GLY A 206 10.59 4.53 -12.64
CA GLY A 206 11.40 5.10 -11.55
C GLY A 206 11.70 4.09 -10.42
N ILE A 207 11.95 2.82 -10.78
CA ILE A 207 12.17 1.73 -9.82
C ILE A 207 13.64 1.35 -9.78
N LEU A 208 14.21 1.28 -8.59
CA LEU A 208 15.50 0.67 -8.29
C LEU A 208 15.28 -0.66 -7.59
N VAL A 209 15.88 -1.72 -8.12
CA VAL A 209 16.03 -3.02 -7.44
C VAL A 209 17.50 -3.27 -7.22
N ALA A 210 17.92 -3.50 -5.98
CA ALA A 210 19.33 -3.68 -5.65
C ALA A 210 19.55 -4.73 -4.56
N GLU A 211 20.62 -5.52 -4.69
CA GLU A 211 21.11 -6.40 -3.62
C GLU A 211 21.90 -5.58 -2.60
N LEU A 212 21.52 -5.70 -1.32
CA LEU A 212 22.34 -5.30 -0.18
C LEU A 212 22.95 -6.56 0.43
N LEU A 213 24.20 -6.84 0.08
CA LEU A 213 24.92 -8.04 0.49
C LEU A 213 25.45 -7.86 1.91
N PHE A 214 25.28 -8.85 2.77
CA PHE A 214 25.82 -8.87 4.13
C PHE A 214 27.29 -9.31 4.12
N ASP A 215 28.01 -9.01 5.19
CA ASP A 215 29.43 -9.37 5.28
C ASP A 215 29.64 -10.89 5.41
N ARG A 216 28.62 -11.60 5.88
CA ARG A 216 28.58 -13.06 5.99
C ARG A 216 27.14 -13.58 5.89
N ALA A 217 27.02 -14.86 5.60
CA ALA A 217 25.72 -15.55 5.70
C ALA A 217 25.27 -15.66 7.17
N LEU A 218 23.98 -15.51 7.39
CA LEU A 218 23.33 -15.62 8.71
C LEU A 218 22.86 -17.04 8.95
N GLU A 219 22.94 -17.46 10.21
CA GLU A 219 22.30 -18.68 10.69
C GLU A 219 20.83 -18.42 11.04
N ARG A 220 20.02 -19.46 11.08
CA ARG A 220 18.61 -19.39 11.45
C ARG A 220 18.43 -18.81 12.85
N GLY A 221 17.54 -17.81 12.96
CA GLY A 221 17.25 -17.10 14.21
C GLY A 221 18.20 -15.93 14.49
N GLU A 222 19.30 -15.83 13.76
CA GLU A 222 20.26 -14.74 13.92
C GLU A 222 19.65 -13.41 13.43
N THR A 223 20.08 -12.31 14.06
CA THR A 223 19.67 -10.96 13.67
C THR A 223 20.81 -10.19 13.02
N HIS A 224 20.50 -9.37 12.04
CA HIS A 224 21.46 -8.53 11.33
C HIS A 224 20.92 -7.12 11.15
N LEU A 225 21.77 -6.13 11.41
CA LEU A 225 21.46 -4.72 11.23
C LEU A 225 22.27 -4.18 10.06
N ILE A 226 21.59 -3.56 9.11
CA ILE A 226 22.22 -2.81 8.02
C ILE A 226 21.80 -1.34 8.05
N GLU A 227 22.65 -0.49 7.47
CA GLU A 227 22.31 0.93 7.23
C GLU A 227 22.76 1.31 5.82
N TYR A 228 21.87 2.01 5.11
CA TYR A 228 22.11 2.51 3.76
C TYR A 228 21.43 3.85 3.54
N THR A 229 21.88 4.61 2.55
CA THR A 229 21.27 5.87 2.14
C THR A 229 20.95 5.84 0.64
N LEU A 230 19.76 6.25 0.29
CA LEU A 230 19.35 6.60 -1.06
C LEU A 230 19.50 8.11 -1.21
N ARG A 231 20.41 8.58 -2.08
CA ARG A 231 20.75 9.98 -2.23
C ARG A 231 20.41 10.49 -3.62
N ASN A 232 19.61 11.53 -3.68
CA ASN A 232 19.30 12.20 -4.94
C ASN A 232 20.35 13.25 -5.33
N SER A 233 20.56 13.42 -6.63
CA SER A 233 21.32 14.54 -7.18
C SER A 233 20.45 15.79 -7.21
N GLY A 234 21.05 16.95 -6.88
CA GLY A 234 20.33 18.23 -6.87
C GLY A 234 21.20 19.37 -6.34
N PRO A 235 20.69 20.61 -6.20
CA PRO A 235 19.39 21.11 -6.62
C PRO A 235 19.23 21.29 -8.14
N PRO A 236 18.02 21.30 -8.72
CA PRO A 236 16.76 21.00 -8.03
C PRO A 236 16.65 19.51 -7.69
N TYR A 237 16.06 19.20 -6.54
CA TYR A 237 15.87 17.82 -6.11
C TYR A 237 14.57 17.22 -6.65
N PRO A 238 14.49 15.89 -6.89
CA PRO A 238 13.27 15.23 -7.33
C PRO A 238 12.11 15.46 -6.38
N GLN A 239 10.95 15.82 -6.92
CA GLN A 239 9.76 16.13 -6.13
C GLN A 239 9.13 14.86 -5.55
N CYS A 240 8.81 14.87 -4.26
CA CYS A 240 8.26 13.72 -3.54
C CYS A 240 6.75 13.82 -3.30
N ARG A 241 6.01 14.60 -4.11
CA ARG A 241 4.54 14.73 -4.04
C ARG A 241 4.00 15.04 -2.64
N ALA A 242 4.78 15.73 -1.80
CA ALA A 242 4.47 16.07 -0.41
C ALA A 242 4.07 14.86 0.46
N THR A 243 4.69 13.72 0.21
CA THR A 243 4.50 12.49 1.00
C THR A 243 5.72 11.59 0.93
N HIS A 244 5.97 10.85 2.00
CA HIS A 244 6.90 9.71 2.02
C HIS A 244 6.25 8.54 2.74
N TYR A 245 6.40 7.33 2.22
CA TYR A 245 5.77 6.12 2.76
C TYR A 245 6.57 4.87 2.45
N ARG A 246 6.27 3.80 3.20
CA ARG A 246 6.66 2.42 2.91
C ARG A 246 5.42 1.54 2.72
N GLU A 247 5.52 0.64 1.76
CA GLU A 247 4.62 -0.49 1.61
C GLU A 247 5.24 -1.72 2.26
N PHE A 248 4.51 -2.34 3.15
CA PHE A 248 4.88 -3.58 3.80
C PHE A 248 4.03 -4.72 3.26
N ARG A 249 4.63 -5.68 2.59
CA ARG A 249 3.96 -6.91 2.11
C ARG A 249 3.75 -7.93 3.22
N ARG A 250 4.52 -7.79 4.31
CA ARG A 250 4.46 -8.62 5.51
C ARG A 250 4.50 -7.72 6.74
N PRO A 251 3.95 -8.18 7.88
CA PRO A 251 4.04 -7.41 9.11
C PRO A 251 5.48 -7.11 9.52
N VAL A 252 5.73 -5.86 9.88
CA VAL A 252 6.95 -5.39 10.56
C VAL A 252 6.61 -5.12 12.01
N ARG A 253 7.49 -5.51 12.93
CA ARG A 253 7.27 -5.28 14.36
C ARG A 253 7.37 -3.81 14.75
N GLU A 254 8.31 -3.08 14.14
CA GLU A 254 8.51 -1.65 14.38
C GLU A 254 8.91 -0.95 13.08
N TYR A 255 8.20 0.12 12.75
CA TYR A 255 8.59 1.03 11.70
C TYR A 255 8.54 2.47 12.21
N LEU A 256 9.70 3.11 12.30
CA LEU A 256 9.84 4.52 12.61
C LEU A 256 10.13 5.30 11.32
N LEU A 257 9.28 6.27 11.01
CA LEU A 257 9.47 7.22 9.90
C LEU A 257 9.70 8.61 10.45
N GLU A 258 10.80 9.24 10.06
CA GLU A 258 11.17 10.60 10.36
C GLU A 258 11.29 11.41 9.07
N ILE A 259 10.66 12.58 9.01
CA ILE A 259 10.83 13.55 7.91
C ILE A 259 11.47 14.81 8.49
N ARG A 260 12.53 15.29 7.87
CA ARG A 260 13.19 16.54 8.21
C ARG A 260 13.06 17.54 7.06
N PHE A 261 12.62 18.73 7.38
CA PHE A 261 12.44 19.81 6.41
C PHE A 261 13.55 20.84 6.54
N ASP A 262 13.90 21.44 5.42
CA ASP A 262 14.79 22.62 5.41
C ASP A 262 14.18 23.73 6.27
N PRO A 263 14.96 24.39 7.16
CA PRO A 263 14.45 25.44 8.03
C PRO A 263 13.81 26.63 7.30
N THR A 264 14.17 26.85 6.03
CA THR A 264 13.63 27.93 5.21
C THR A 264 12.34 27.57 4.48
N ALA A 265 11.95 26.27 4.50
CA ALA A 265 10.75 25.76 3.85
C ALA A 265 10.07 24.69 4.73
N VAL A 266 9.30 25.17 5.69
CA VAL A 266 8.62 24.32 6.68
C VAL A 266 7.15 24.18 6.32
N PRO A 267 6.58 22.96 6.26
CA PRO A 267 5.18 22.77 5.87
C PRO A 267 4.20 23.32 6.91
N ALA A 268 3.05 23.81 6.44
CA ALA A 268 1.98 24.33 7.29
C ALA A 268 1.28 23.22 8.09
N ARG A 269 1.20 22.02 7.55
CA ARG A 269 0.53 20.85 8.18
C ARG A 269 1.25 19.57 7.84
N CYS A 270 1.32 18.67 8.84
CA CYS A 270 1.81 17.29 8.65
C CYS A 270 0.82 16.30 9.27
N TRP A 271 0.73 15.12 8.69
CA TRP A 271 -0.07 14.00 9.21
C TRP A 271 0.56 12.65 8.90
N GLN A 272 0.44 11.71 9.81
CA GLN A 272 0.66 10.31 9.49
C GLN A 272 -0.58 9.72 8.85
N TYR A 273 -0.40 8.71 8.00
CA TYR A 273 -1.49 7.90 7.48
C TYR A 273 -1.10 6.43 7.43
N ALA A 274 -2.09 5.59 7.58
CA ALA A 274 -1.96 4.14 7.50
C ALA A 274 -3.10 3.59 6.65
N ASN A 275 -2.80 2.62 5.81
CA ASN A 275 -3.78 1.88 5.02
C ASN A 275 -3.40 0.40 5.06
N ALA A 276 -3.80 -0.28 6.14
CA ALA A 276 -3.66 -1.72 6.26
C ALA A 276 -4.72 -2.43 5.40
N THR A 277 -4.40 -3.63 4.94
CA THR A 277 -5.24 -4.38 3.97
C THR A 277 -6.66 -4.62 4.48
N ASP A 278 -6.84 -4.76 5.80
CA ASP A 278 -8.12 -5.12 6.42
C ASP A 278 -8.70 -4.02 7.32
N GLU A 279 -8.09 -2.83 7.37
CA GLU A 279 -8.49 -1.73 8.25
C GLU A 279 -8.95 -0.50 7.45
N ALA A 280 -9.78 0.34 8.08
CA ALA A 280 -10.13 1.63 7.51
C ALA A 280 -8.91 2.56 7.50
N PRO A 281 -8.69 3.36 6.43
CA PRO A 281 -7.59 4.32 6.38
C PRO A 281 -7.62 5.25 7.59
N ALA A 282 -6.53 5.29 8.36
CA ALA A 282 -6.38 6.14 9.52
C ALA A 282 -5.46 7.33 9.20
N ARG A 283 -5.87 8.53 9.62
CA ARG A 283 -5.05 9.75 9.54
C ARG A 283 -4.95 10.39 10.92
N ARG A 284 -3.73 10.83 11.30
CA ARG A 284 -3.48 11.57 12.54
C ARG A 284 -2.57 12.76 12.28
N ARG A 285 -2.97 13.95 12.74
CA ARG A 285 -2.15 15.15 12.64
C ARG A 285 -0.86 14.99 13.46
N LEU A 286 0.26 15.43 12.87
CA LEU A 286 1.57 15.52 13.50
C LEU A 286 1.92 16.97 13.78
N ARG A 287 2.79 17.18 14.77
CA ARG A 287 3.36 18.49 15.08
C ARG A 287 4.84 18.45 14.77
N LEU A 288 5.33 19.51 14.17
CA LEU A 288 6.76 19.73 13.99
C LEU A 288 7.46 19.84 15.34
N ASP A 289 8.63 19.27 15.43
CA ASP A 289 9.54 19.47 16.57
C ASP A 289 10.40 20.73 16.38
N SER A 290 11.28 21.03 17.36
CA SER A 290 12.17 22.18 17.32
C SER A 290 13.27 22.08 16.24
N GLY A 291 13.49 20.91 15.65
CA GLY A 291 14.42 20.65 14.56
C GLY A 291 13.77 20.69 13.18
N ASN A 292 12.53 21.20 13.06
CA ASN A 292 11.73 21.20 11.84
C ASN A 292 11.46 19.79 11.29
N GLY A 293 11.37 18.82 12.17
CA GLY A 293 11.08 17.43 11.85
C GLY A 293 9.70 16.99 12.31
N VAL A 294 9.23 15.90 11.75
CA VAL A 294 8.10 15.13 12.24
C VAL A 294 8.44 13.66 12.23
N HIS A 295 7.87 12.89 13.15
CA HIS A 295 8.01 11.44 13.13
C HIS A 295 6.68 10.75 13.40
N ALA A 296 6.61 9.52 12.95
CA ALA A 296 5.50 8.61 13.20
C ALA A 296 6.03 7.18 13.37
N ILE A 297 5.39 6.42 14.23
CA ILE A 297 5.74 5.02 14.49
C ILE A 297 4.55 4.12 14.20
N ALA A 298 4.81 3.00 13.55
CA ALA A 298 3.89 1.88 13.40
C ALA A 298 4.44 0.67 14.15
N LEU A 299 3.62 0.03 14.97
CA LEU A 299 3.96 -1.18 15.73
C LEU A 299 3.09 -2.34 15.24
N ASP A 300 3.73 -3.51 15.02
CA ASP A 300 3.09 -4.74 14.51
C ASP A 300 2.21 -4.47 13.27
N PHE A 301 2.74 -3.66 12.32
CA PHE A 301 2.01 -3.13 11.18
C PHE A 301 2.26 -3.92 9.90
N GLY A 302 1.20 -4.08 9.13
CA GLY A 302 1.22 -4.67 7.77
C GLY A 302 0.50 -6.04 7.69
N PRO A 303 0.24 -6.50 6.46
CA PRO A 303 0.54 -5.83 5.20
C PRO A 303 -0.22 -4.52 5.01
N GLY A 304 0.39 -3.59 4.27
CA GLY A 304 -0.22 -2.29 4.01
C GLY A 304 0.80 -1.17 3.85
N ILE A 305 0.32 0.06 3.85
CA ILE A 305 1.11 1.26 3.64
C ILE A 305 1.06 2.15 4.88
N PHE A 306 2.23 2.62 5.29
CA PHE A 306 2.37 3.60 6.36
C PHE A 306 3.25 4.75 5.89
N GLY A 307 2.81 5.98 6.12
CA GLY A 307 3.52 7.16 5.66
C GLY A 307 3.21 8.45 6.41
N ILE A 308 3.95 9.50 6.05
CA ILE A 308 3.73 10.87 6.46
C ILE A 308 3.47 11.70 5.22
N GLY A 309 2.40 12.50 5.25
CA GLY A 309 2.10 13.51 4.26
C GLY A 309 2.16 14.91 4.87
N TRP A 310 2.33 15.93 4.02
CA TRP A 310 2.37 17.32 4.45
C TRP A 310 1.77 18.27 3.40
N ASP A 311 1.43 19.49 3.83
CA ASP A 311 1.03 20.60 2.98
C ASP A 311 1.98 21.77 3.24
N TRP A 312 2.40 22.45 2.18
CA TRP A 312 3.19 23.67 2.23
C TRP A 312 2.37 24.90 2.58
#